data_e0abe55f1191b89e2e8c9b497184dac6
#
_entry.id   e0abe55f1191b89e2e8c9b497184dac6
#
_cell.length_a   1.000
_cell.length_b   1.000
_cell.length_c   1.000
_cell.angle_alpha   90.00
_cell.angle_beta   90.00
_cell.angle_gamma   90.00
#
_symmetry.space_group_name_H-M   'P 1'
#
loop_
_entity.id
_entity.type
_entity.pdbx_description
1 polymer ?
#
loop_
_entity_poly.entity_id
_entity_poly.type
_entity_poly.pdbx_seq_one_letter_code
_entity_poly.pdbx_strand_id
1 'polypeptide(L)'
;RDVCKQWVPYGVCFALVGLEHETQPEPYMPMRIIGYDGAAYRGQLTKSEKEKPNYPVITLVLYFGMKHWNKPRTLFECMDIPERLKPFVNDYKIHIVKVAFLNDRLHYFHSDFRIIAEYFINKRTKTDYVPSAQEIRHVDEFLKLLHALTGDDRYGTLLHTLQMQQKREGISMCEILDRVENKGIIIGEKRGEKRGEKRAREMLNQLNAILLEQNRLDDLKRTLSDTAYQEQLLIEYGIHENQECCNIEKQIPEN
;
A
#
# COMPACT_ATOMS: atom_id res chain seq x y z
N ARG A 1 -3.56 -4.19 -18.24
CA ARG A 1 -2.44 -5.14 -18.04
C ARG A 1 -1.19 -4.35 -17.68
N ASP A 2 -0.63 -4.63 -16.52
CA ASP A 2 0.52 -3.88 -15.99
C ASP A 2 1.83 -4.27 -16.66
N VAL A 3 2.01 -5.56 -16.90
CA VAL A 3 3.19 -6.10 -17.59
C VAL A 3 2.77 -7.15 -18.63
N CYS A 4 3.43 -7.12 -19.77
CA CYS A 4 3.25 -8.13 -20.81
C CYS A 4 4.60 -8.44 -21.46
N LYS A 5 5.05 -9.70 -21.38
CA LYS A 5 6.33 -10.16 -21.90
C LYS A 5 6.18 -11.45 -22.71
N GLN A 6 7.00 -11.61 -23.72
CA GLN A 6 7.14 -12.87 -24.43
C GLN A 6 8.02 -13.82 -23.62
N TRP A 7 7.58 -15.06 -23.48
CA TRP A 7 8.41 -16.13 -22.95
C TRP A 7 9.12 -16.82 -24.11
N VAL A 8 10.42 -16.62 -24.21
CA VAL A 8 11.25 -17.01 -25.37
C VAL A 8 12.41 -17.91 -24.91
N PRO A 9 12.14 -19.13 -24.41
CA PRO A 9 13.22 -20.07 -24.15
C PRO A 9 13.85 -20.53 -25.47
N TYR A 10 15.17 -20.63 -25.50
CA TYR A 10 15.95 -21.10 -26.66
C TYR A 10 15.68 -20.35 -27.98
N GLY A 11 15.28 -19.06 -27.91
CA GLY A 11 15.02 -18.25 -29.09
C GLY A 11 13.64 -18.45 -29.77
N VAL A 12 12.81 -19.34 -29.24
CA VAL A 12 11.44 -19.59 -29.74
C VAL A 12 10.41 -18.99 -28.79
N CYS A 13 9.46 -18.20 -29.31
CA CYS A 13 8.37 -17.66 -28.50
C CYS A 13 7.35 -18.76 -28.17
N PHE A 14 7.26 -19.15 -26.90
CA PHE A 14 6.32 -20.17 -26.41
C PHE A 14 5.00 -19.59 -25.92
N ALA A 15 5.03 -18.40 -25.34
CA ALA A 15 3.83 -17.76 -24.81
C ALA A 15 4.00 -16.25 -24.65
N LEU A 16 2.89 -15.54 -24.64
CA LEU A 16 2.78 -14.17 -24.16
C LEU A 16 2.25 -14.21 -22.72
N VAL A 17 3.05 -13.76 -21.77
CA VAL A 17 2.68 -13.76 -20.36
C VAL A 17 2.33 -12.33 -19.93
N GLY A 18 1.07 -12.14 -19.49
CA GLY A 18 0.59 -10.90 -18.91
C GLY A 18 0.51 -11.01 -17.38
N LEU A 19 0.79 -9.92 -16.69
CA LEU A 19 0.62 -9.81 -15.25
C LEU A 19 -0.27 -8.61 -14.94
N GLU A 20 -1.22 -8.84 -14.03
CA GLU A 20 -2.01 -7.81 -13.35
C GLU A 20 -1.74 -7.89 -11.86
N HIS A 21 -1.59 -6.76 -11.18
CA HIS A 21 -1.46 -6.75 -9.73
C HIS A 21 -2.69 -6.10 -9.08
N GLU A 22 -3.21 -6.76 -8.03
CA GLU A 22 -4.39 -6.30 -7.32
C GLU A 22 -4.19 -6.44 -5.81
N THR A 23 -4.63 -5.44 -5.06
CA THR A 23 -4.64 -5.48 -3.59
C THR A 23 -6.04 -5.75 -3.03
N GLN A 24 -7.08 -5.48 -3.82
CA GLN A 24 -8.46 -5.77 -3.51
C GLN A 24 -9.06 -6.67 -4.60
N PRO A 25 -10.03 -7.56 -4.26
CA PRO A 25 -10.71 -8.37 -5.26
C PRO A 25 -11.59 -7.51 -6.19
N GLU A 26 -11.33 -7.60 -7.49
CA GLU A 26 -12.05 -6.87 -8.54
C GLU A 26 -13.16 -7.76 -9.14
N PRO A 27 -14.46 -7.35 -9.06
CA PRO A 27 -15.58 -8.19 -9.50
C PRO A 27 -15.60 -8.45 -11.02
N TYR A 28 -15.09 -7.54 -11.83
CA TYR A 28 -15.08 -7.65 -13.29
C TYR A 28 -13.73 -8.06 -13.86
N MET A 29 -12.84 -8.62 -13.05
CA MET A 29 -11.51 -9.05 -13.50
C MET A 29 -11.56 -10.01 -14.70
N PRO A 30 -12.46 -11.02 -14.79
CA PRO A 30 -12.57 -11.87 -15.97
C PRO A 30 -12.83 -11.07 -17.27
N MET A 31 -13.67 -10.04 -17.21
CA MET A 31 -13.96 -9.18 -18.37
C MET A 31 -12.74 -8.33 -18.78
N ARG A 32 -11.96 -7.84 -17.80
CA ARG A 32 -10.71 -7.11 -18.09
C ARG A 32 -9.68 -8.02 -18.76
N ILE A 33 -9.49 -9.22 -18.21
CA ILE A 33 -8.47 -10.16 -18.71
C ILE A 33 -8.80 -10.65 -20.13
N ILE A 34 -10.05 -11.05 -20.41
CA ILE A 34 -10.44 -11.46 -21.78
C ILE A 34 -10.23 -10.34 -22.79
N GLY A 35 -10.47 -9.08 -22.40
CA GLY A 35 -10.18 -7.92 -23.25
C GLY A 35 -8.70 -7.79 -23.59
N TYR A 36 -7.81 -7.95 -22.60
CA TYR A 36 -6.36 -7.90 -22.81
C TYR A 36 -5.84 -9.07 -23.65
N ASP A 37 -6.32 -10.28 -23.38
CA ASP A 37 -5.89 -11.47 -24.08
C ASP A 37 -6.42 -11.46 -25.53
N GLY A 38 -7.65 -10.99 -25.73
CA GLY A 38 -8.21 -10.76 -27.06
C GLY A 38 -7.41 -9.74 -27.87
N ALA A 39 -6.99 -8.63 -27.27
CA ALA A 39 -6.12 -7.65 -27.92
C ALA A 39 -4.74 -8.25 -28.28
N ALA A 40 -4.17 -9.06 -27.39
CA ALA A 40 -2.90 -9.74 -27.62
C ALA A 40 -2.99 -10.78 -28.75
N TYR A 41 -4.08 -11.57 -28.82
CA TYR A 41 -4.34 -12.47 -29.95
C TYR A 41 -4.55 -11.71 -31.27
N ARG A 42 -5.32 -10.60 -31.24
CA ARG A 42 -5.51 -9.74 -32.39
C ARG A 42 -4.17 -9.21 -32.93
N GLY A 43 -3.27 -8.80 -32.03
CA GLY A 43 -1.93 -8.32 -32.38
C GLY A 43 -1.09 -9.40 -33.09
N GLN A 44 -1.33 -10.68 -32.83
CA GLN A 44 -0.65 -11.77 -33.56
C GLN A 44 -1.17 -11.95 -34.99
N LEU A 45 -2.45 -11.63 -35.22
CA LEU A 45 -3.04 -11.73 -36.56
C LEU A 45 -2.54 -10.64 -37.53
N THR A 46 -2.07 -9.51 -37.00
CA THR A 46 -1.54 -8.40 -37.82
C THR A 46 -0.09 -8.60 -38.25
N LYS A 47 0.59 -9.62 -37.71
CA LYS A 47 1.95 -9.96 -38.11
C LYS A 47 1.97 -10.64 -39.48
N SER A 48 3.06 -10.42 -40.21
CA SER A 48 3.22 -11.06 -41.55
C SER A 48 3.22 -12.59 -41.40
N GLU A 49 2.79 -13.31 -42.46
CA GLU A 49 2.76 -14.77 -42.46
C GLU A 49 4.13 -15.43 -42.20
N LYS A 50 5.22 -14.71 -42.43
CA LYS A 50 6.60 -15.17 -42.16
C LYS A 50 6.97 -15.20 -40.68
N GLU A 51 6.20 -14.54 -39.83
CA GLU A 51 6.48 -14.45 -38.37
C GLU A 51 5.68 -15.45 -37.53
N LYS A 52 4.97 -16.40 -38.14
CA LYS A 52 4.23 -17.46 -37.45
C LYS A 52 5.18 -18.55 -36.92
N PRO A 53 4.88 -19.19 -35.76
CA PRO A 53 3.56 -19.61 -35.31
C PRO A 53 2.91 -18.64 -34.31
N ASN A 54 1.56 -18.69 -34.21
CA ASN A 54 0.82 -18.07 -33.11
C ASN A 54 1.12 -18.82 -31.81
N TYR A 55 1.18 -18.10 -30.73
CA TYR A 55 1.49 -18.63 -29.40
C TYR A 55 0.38 -18.28 -28.40
N PRO A 56 0.19 -19.09 -27.35
CA PRO A 56 -0.83 -18.86 -26.34
C PRO A 56 -0.57 -17.57 -25.57
N VAL A 57 -1.65 -16.92 -25.16
CA VAL A 57 -1.62 -15.78 -24.23
C VAL A 57 -2.04 -16.28 -22.86
N ILE A 58 -1.24 -16.01 -21.85
CA ILE A 58 -1.48 -16.39 -20.46
C ILE A 58 -1.43 -15.13 -19.62
N THR A 59 -2.52 -14.78 -18.96
CA THR A 59 -2.54 -13.65 -17.99
C THR A 59 -2.73 -14.16 -16.58
N LEU A 60 -1.82 -13.78 -15.68
CA LEU A 60 -1.86 -14.09 -14.26
C LEU A 60 -2.25 -12.84 -13.48
N VAL A 61 -3.21 -12.98 -12.56
CA VAL A 61 -3.57 -11.96 -11.59
C VAL A 61 -2.77 -12.19 -10.33
N LEU A 62 -1.82 -11.32 -10.01
CA LEU A 62 -1.06 -11.35 -8.76
C LEU A 62 -1.85 -10.61 -7.69
N TYR A 63 -2.49 -11.35 -6.81
CA TYR A 63 -3.31 -10.80 -5.74
C TYR A 63 -2.54 -10.70 -4.42
N PHE A 64 -2.34 -9.47 -3.94
CA PHE A 64 -1.60 -9.15 -2.71
C PHE A 64 -2.48 -8.89 -1.49
N GLY A 65 -3.81 -9.07 -1.62
CA GLY A 65 -4.74 -8.85 -0.52
C GLY A 65 -4.57 -9.85 0.63
N MET A 66 -4.91 -9.39 1.84
CA MET A 66 -4.80 -10.19 3.08
C MET A 66 -5.96 -11.16 3.29
N LYS A 67 -7.08 -10.97 2.61
CA LYS A 67 -8.26 -11.86 2.63
C LYS A 67 -8.25 -12.76 1.39
N HIS A 68 -8.97 -13.86 1.44
CA HIS A 68 -9.14 -14.69 0.25
C HIS A 68 -9.90 -13.93 -0.85
N TRP A 69 -9.55 -14.25 -2.11
CA TRP A 69 -10.30 -13.76 -3.25
C TRP A 69 -11.74 -14.30 -3.20
N ASN A 70 -12.72 -13.43 -3.17
CA ASN A 70 -14.15 -13.74 -3.03
C ASN A 70 -15.01 -13.15 -4.17
N LYS A 71 -14.40 -12.77 -5.28
CA LYS A 71 -15.07 -12.23 -6.47
C LYS A 71 -15.02 -13.24 -7.62
N PRO A 72 -15.80 -13.03 -8.69
CA PRO A 72 -15.82 -13.89 -9.85
C PRO A 72 -14.44 -14.27 -10.38
N ARG A 73 -14.31 -15.53 -10.83
CA ARG A 73 -13.10 -16.07 -11.45
C ARG A 73 -13.32 -16.50 -12.88
N THR A 74 -14.59 -16.55 -13.30
CA THR A 74 -14.96 -16.86 -14.66
C THR A 74 -15.88 -15.79 -15.23
N LEU A 75 -15.97 -15.73 -16.55
CA LEU A 75 -16.84 -14.78 -17.21
C LEU A 75 -18.31 -15.06 -16.88
N PHE A 76 -18.68 -16.33 -16.72
CA PHE A 76 -20.03 -16.75 -16.34
C PHE A 76 -20.43 -16.21 -14.95
N GLU A 77 -19.52 -16.21 -14.02
CA GLU A 77 -19.76 -15.68 -12.66
C GLU A 77 -19.94 -14.14 -12.65
N CYS A 78 -19.53 -13.44 -13.74
CA CYS A 78 -19.69 -11.99 -13.85
C CYS A 78 -21.05 -11.57 -14.44
N MET A 79 -21.85 -12.52 -14.97
CA MET A 79 -23.04 -12.21 -15.76
C MET A 79 -24.22 -13.07 -15.31
N ASP A 80 -25.41 -12.51 -15.41
CA ASP A 80 -26.66 -13.28 -15.29
C ASP A 80 -27.02 -13.83 -16.70
N ILE A 81 -26.69 -15.12 -16.94
CA ILE A 81 -26.88 -15.76 -18.24
C ILE A 81 -28.08 -16.69 -18.14
N PRO A 82 -29.18 -16.42 -18.90
CA PRO A 82 -30.30 -17.35 -19.01
C PRO A 82 -29.83 -18.73 -19.48
N GLU A 83 -30.34 -19.82 -18.87
CA GLU A 83 -29.91 -21.20 -19.15
C GLU A 83 -29.87 -21.53 -20.64
N ARG A 84 -30.89 -21.07 -21.41
CA ARG A 84 -30.97 -21.28 -22.85
C ARG A 84 -29.86 -20.62 -23.66
N LEU A 85 -29.15 -19.61 -23.10
CA LEU A 85 -28.07 -18.90 -23.77
C LEU A 85 -26.69 -19.43 -23.39
N LYS A 86 -26.56 -20.16 -22.28
CA LYS A 86 -25.27 -20.71 -21.82
C LYS A 86 -24.53 -21.52 -22.89
N PRO A 87 -25.17 -22.37 -23.71
CA PRO A 87 -24.47 -23.12 -24.74
C PRO A 87 -23.83 -22.26 -25.85
N PHE A 88 -24.22 -21.00 -25.98
CA PHE A 88 -23.71 -20.07 -27.00
C PHE A 88 -22.68 -19.07 -26.45
N VAL A 89 -22.44 -19.08 -25.15
CA VAL A 89 -21.48 -18.18 -24.50
C VAL A 89 -20.26 -19.00 -24.08
N ASN A 90 -19.07 -18.57 -24.50
CA ASN A 90 -17.83 -19.19 -24.02
C ASN A 90 -17.48 -18.64 -22.65
N ASP A 91 -17.25 -19.53 -21.68
CA ASP A 91 -16.71 -19.13 -20.39
C ASP A 91 -15.21 -18.85 -20.50
N TYR A 92 -14.74 -17.91 -19.70
CA TYR A 92 -13.33 -17.51 -19.65
C TYR A 92 -12.85 -17.45 -18.20
N LYS A 93 -11.93 -18.35 -17.88
CA LYS A 93 -11.38 -18.50 -16.51
C LYS A 93 -10.09 -17.74 -16.36
N ILE A 94 -9.97 -16.93 -15.29
CA ILE A 94 -8.74 -16.25 -14.92
C ILE A 94 -7.86 -17.05 -13.95
N HIS A 95 -6.56 -16.79 -13.98
CA HIS A 95 -5.58 -17.42 -13.11
C HIS A 95 -5.12 -16.45 -12.02
N ILE A 96 -5.49 -16.73 -10.76
CA ILE A 96 -5.18 -15.88 -9.61
C ILE A 96 -4.09 -16.52 -8.77
N VAL A 97 -2.98 -15.82 -8.61
CA VAL A 97 -1.89 -16.17 -7.71
C VAL A 97 -2.03 -15.32 -6.45
N LYS A 98 -2.47 -15.94 -5.36
CA LYS A 98 -2.64 -15.27 -4.07
C LYS A 98 -1.30 -15.17 -3.34
N VAL A 99 -0.59 -14.05 -3.53
CA VAL A 99 0.81 -13.89 -3.08
C VAL A 99 0.94 -14.04 -1.57
N ALA A 100 0.07 -13.41 -0.78
CA ALA A 100 0.08 -13.53 0.68
C ALA A 100 -0.23 -14.94 1.22
N PHE A 101 -0.53 -15.92 0.36
CA PHE A 101 -0.87 -17.32 0.70
C PHE A 101 0.11 -18.33 0.06
N LEU A 102 1.27 -17.90 -0.38
CA LEU A 102 2.26 -18.75 -1.07
C LEU A 102 3.25 -19.45 -0.11
N ASN A 103 2.91 -19.60 1.18
CA ASN A 103 3.79 -20.14 2.22
C ASN A 103 4.62 -21.34 1.74
N ASP A 104 3.96 -22.37 1.21
CA ASP A 104 4.60 -23.64 0.81
C ASP A 104 5.34 -23.54 -0.54
N ARG A 105 5.20 -22.44 -1.25
CA ARG A 105 5.72 -22.25 -2.62
C ARG A 105 6.81 -21.18 -2.73
N LEU A 106 7.20 -20.54 -1.63
CA LEU A 106 8.24 -19.51 -1.62
C LEU A 106 9.57 -19.98 -2.16
N HIS A 107 9.89 -21.26 -1.97
CA HIS A 107 11.15 -21.86 -2.42
C HIS A 107 11.31 -21.91 -3.95
N TYR A 108 10.21 -21.74 -4.72
CA TYR A 108 10.28 -21.65 -6.18
C TYR A 108 10.70 -20.27 -6.68
N PHE A 109 10.71 -19.25 -5.82
CA PHE A 109 11.09 -17.89 -6.21
C PHE A 109 12.53 -17.61 -5.79
N HIS A 110 13.34 -17.15 -6.77
CA HIS A 110 14.78 -16.88 -6.57
C HIS A 110 15.13 -15.41 -6.86
N SER A 111 14.13 -14.56 -7.16
CA SER A 111 14.31 -13.14 -7.41
C SER A 111 13.86 -12.30 -6.21
N ASP A 112 13.99 -10.97 -6.33
CA ASP A 112 13.50 -10.01 -5.32
C ASP A 112 12.00 -10.17 -5.03
N PHE A 113 11.24 -10.80 -5.95
CA PHE A 113 9.82 -11.15 -5.73
C PHE A 113 9.63 -12.06 -4.52
N ARG A 114 10.59 -12.94 -4.20
CA ARG A 114 10.54 -13.78 -3.00
C ARG A 114 10.45 -12.93 -1.74
N ILE A 115 11.26 -11.87 -1.64
CA ILE A 115 11.29 -10.96 -0.48
C ILE A 115 9.94 -10.26 -0.32
N ILE A 116 9.35 -9.81 -1.44
CA ILE A 116 8.00 -9.21 -1.44
C ILE A 116 6.96 -10.22 -0.99
N ALA A 117 6.98 -11.44 -1.51
CA ALA A 117 6.03 -12.48 -1.13
C ALA A 117 6.15 -12.83 0.37
N GLU A 118 7.36 -12.98 0.90
CA GLU A 118 7.63 -13.16 2.33
C GLU A 118 7.02 -12.04 3.17
N TYR A 119 7.24 -10.78 2.78
CA TYR A 119 6.67 -9.63 3.48
C TYR A 119 5.13 -9.70 3.55
N PHE A 120 4.45 -9.98 2.43
CA PHE A 120 2.98 -10.06 2.40
C PHE A 120 2.43 -11.28 3.15
N ILE A 121 3.12 -12.43 3.13
CA ILE A 121 2.77 -13.61 3.93
C ILE A 121 2.82 -13.27 5.42
N ASN A 122 3.93 -12.68 5.88
CA ASN A 122 4.11 -12.35 7.29
C ASN A 122 3.15 -11.24 7.74
N LYS A 123 2.90 -10.24 6.90
CA LYS A 123 1.88 -9.21 7.15
C LYS A 123 0.49 -9.81 7.35
N ARG A 124 0.12 -10.87 6.59
CA ARG A 124 -1.16 -11.58 6.75
C ARG A 124 -1.20 -12.43 8.00
N THR A 125 -0.14 -13.16 8.30
CA THR A 125 -0.10 -14.09 9.45
C THR A 125 0.12 -13.39 10.78
N LYS A 126 0.52 -12.09 10.75
CA LYS A 126 0.85 -11.29 11.94
C LYS A 126 1.89 -11.97 12.84
N THR A 127 2.82 -12.69 12.23
CA THR A 127 3.96 -13.30 12.93
C THR A 127 5.03 -12.24 13.20
N ASP A 128 5.87 -12.47 14.20
CA ASP A 128 7.07 -11.66 14.44
C ASP A 128 8.00 -11.84 13.25
N TYR A 129 7.84 -10.94 12.28
CA TYR A 129 8.57 -11.01 11.02
C TYR A 129 10.00 -10.55 11.19
N VAL A 130 10.94 -11.46 11.02
CA VAL A 130 12.34 -11.13 10.85
C VAL A 130 12.61 -10.97 9.34
N PRO A 131 12.83 -9.74 8.87
CA PRO A 131 13.04 -9.49 7.45
C PRO A 131 14.29 -10.21 6.93
N SER A 132 14.24 -10.63 5.66
CA SER A 132 15.40 -11.24 5.00
C SER A 132 16.56 -10.25 4.96
N ALA A 133 17.75 -10.73 5.36
CA ALA A 133 19.02 -10.01 5.16
C ALA A 133 19.55 -10.10 3.71
N GLN A 134 18.84 -10.81 2.83
CA GLN A 134 19.21 -10.91 1.43
C GLN A 134 19.19 -9.54 0.77
N GLU A 135 20.25 -9.21 0.03
CA GLU A 135 20.35 -7.99 -0.75
C GLU A 135 19.34 -7.97 -1.91
N ILE A 136 18.69 -6.83 -2.08
CA ILE A 136 17.76 -6.57 -3.15
C ILE A 136 18.55 -6.11 -4.37
N ARG A 137 18.35 -6.77 -5.51
CA ARG A 137 19.06 -6.47 -6.76
C ARG A 137 18.50 -5.27 -7.50
N HIS A 138 17.18 -5.08 -7.44
CA HIS A 138 16.45 -4.02 -8.17
C HIS A 138 15.74 -3.10 -7.18
N VAL A 139 16.51 -2.33 -6.42
CA VAL A 139 16.02 -1.51 -5.29
C VAL A 139 14.97 -0.50 -5.73
N ASP A 140 15.17 0.17 -6.86
CA ASP A 140 14.24 1.20 -7.36
C ASP A 140 12.88 0.59 -7.70
N GLU A 141 12.84 -0.52 -8.44
CA GLU A 141 11.62 -1.23 -8.83
C GLU A 141 10.96 -1.87 -7.62
N PHE A 142 11.73 -2.39 -6.69
CA PHE A 142 11.27 -2.98 -5.46
C PHE A 142 10.52 -1.97 -4.59
N LEU A 143 11.08 -0.79 -4.37
CA LEU A 143 10.47 0.28 -3.58
C LEU A 143 9.24 0.87 -4.28
N LYS A 144 9.26 1.03 -5.61
CA LYS A 144 8.09 1.44 -6.40
C LYS A 144 6.95 0.45 -6.23
N LEU A 145 7.26 -0.85 -6.29
CA LEU A 145 6.26 -1.89 -6.13
C LEU A 145 5.69 -1.92 -4.71
N LEU A 146 6.53 -1.82 -3.67
CA LEU A 146 6.06 -1.72 -2.29
C LEU A 146 5.17 -0.50 -2.08
N HIS A 147 5.57 0.67 -2.61
CA HIS A 147 4.75 1.88 -2.54
C HIS A 147 3.39 1.67 -3.21
N ALA A 148 3.36 1.14 -4.43
CA ALA A 148 2.13 0.88 -5.17
C ALA A 148 1.20 -0.13 -4.46
N LEU A 149 1.76 -1.20 -3.87
CA LEU A 149 1.00 -2.26 -3.22
C LEU A 149 0.52 -1.90 -1.81
N THR A 150 1.24 -1.03 -1.09
CA THR A 150 0.91 -0.69 0.30
C THR A 150 0.21 0.67 0.43
N GLY A 151 0.35 1.55 -0.56
CA GLY A 151 -0.06 2.95 -0.48
C GLY A 151 0.75 3.77 0.54
N ASP A 152 1.91 3.27 0.98
CA ASP A 152 2.73 3.93 2.00
C ASP A 152 3.77 4.84 1.36
N ASP A 153 3.55 6.14 1.46
CA ASP A 153 4.42 7.19 0.89
C ASP A 153 5.86 7.17 1.43
N ARG A 154 6.10 6.50 2.56
CA ARG A 154 7.45 6.38 3.12
C ARG A 154 8.38 5.61 2.20
N TYR A 155 7.88 4.61 1.46
CA TYR A 155 8.66 3.89 0.44
C TYR A 155 9.04 4.79 -0.73
N GLY A 156 8.11 5.64 -1.22
CA GLY A 156 8.39 6.62 -2.27
C GLY A 156 9.42 7.66 -1.82
N THR A 157 9.31 8.15 -0.59
CA THR A 157 10.29 9.09 -0.01
C THR A 157 11.66 8.44 0.17
N LEU A 158 11.71 7.16 0.58
CA LEU A 158 12.97 6.42 0.70
C LEU A 158 13.64 6.23 -0.66
N LEU A 159 12.88 5.87 -1.68
CA LEU A 159 13.35 5.76 -3.05
C LEU A 159 14.05 7.05 -3.51
N HIS A 160 13.38 8.20 -3.36
CA HIS A 160 13.97 9.49 -3.72
C HIS A 160 15.26 9.78 -2.94
N THR A 161 15.30 9.45 -1.65
CA THR A 161 16.49 9.63 -0.81
C THR A 161 17.67 8.80 -1.30
N LEU A 162 17.42 7.52 -1.64
CA LEU A 162 18.47 6.61 -2.13
C LEU A 162 18.98 7.02 -3.50
N GLN A 163 18.10 7.50 -4.38
CA GLN A 163 18.49 8.02 -5.69
C GLN A 163 19.41 9.24 -5.56
N MET A 164 19.12 10.17 -4.64
CA MET A 164 19.99 11.31 -4.36
C MET A 164 21.35 10.90 -3.80
N GLN A 165 21.40 9.82 -2.99
CA GLN A 165 22.63 9.28 -2.42
C GLN A 165 23.41 8.38 -3.39
N GLN A 166 22.90 8.12 -4.59
CA GLN A 166 23.45 7.17 -5.58
C GLN A 166 23.65 5.73 -5.01
N LYS A 167 22.95 5.41 -3.92
CA LYS A 167 23.02 4.10 -3.26
C LYS A 167 21.93 3.18 -3.81
N ARG A 168 22.27 2.38 -4.84
CA ARG A 168 21.31 1.52 -5.55
C ARG A 168 21.51 0.04 -5.34
N GLU A 169 22.54 -0.37 -4.57
CA GLU A 169 22.92 -1.75 -4.35
C GLU A 169 23.21 -2.01 -2.88
N GLY A 170 23.16 -3.27 -2.46
CA GLY A 170 23.53 -3.70 -1.12
C GLY A 170 22.51 -3.34 -0.04
N ILE A 171 21.23 -3.16 -0.39
CA ILE A 171 20.16 -2.85 0.57
C ILE A 171 19.29 -4.09 0.76
N SER A 172 19.04 -4.44 2.03
CA SER A 172 18.14 -5.55 2.38
C SER A 172 16.76 -5.05 2.79
N MET A 173 15.79 -5.98 2.88
CA MET A 173 14.44 -5.66 3.39
C MET A 173 14.49 -5.19 4.85
N CYS A 174 15.41 -5.72 5.66
CA CYS A 174 15.64 -5.29 7.04
C CYS A 174 15.98 -3.78 7.06
N GLU A 175 16.99 -3.37 6.29
CA GLU A 175 17.42 -1.96 6.22
C GLU A 175 16.31 -1.03 5.69
N ILE A 176 15.48 -1.50 4.75
CA ILE A 176 14.33 -0.74 4.25
C ILE A 176 13.32 -0.51 5.38
N LEU A 177 12.95 -1.56 6.12
CA LEU A 177 11.97 -1.44 7.20
C LEU A 177 12.49 -0.57 8.34
N ASP A 178 13.73 -0.72 8.75
CA ASP A 178 14.36 0.13 9.78
C ASP A 178 14.31 1.62 9.37
N ARG A 179 14.63 1.93 8.13
CA ARG A 179 14.58 3.31 7.61
C ARG A 179 13.17 3.86 7.53
N VAL A 180 12.19 3.04 7.18
CA VAL A 180 10.77 3.41 7.12
C VAL A 180 10.21 3.63 8.52
N GLU A 181 10.58 2.79 9.50
CA GLU A 181 10.20 2.91 10.90
C GLU A 181 10.78 4.18 11.53
N ASN A 182 12.08 4.41 11.40
CA ASN A 182 12.74 5.63 11.89
C ASN A 182 12.11 6.91 11.32
N LYS A 183 11.77 6.92 10.02
CA LYS A 183 11.01 8.04 9.43
C LYS A 183 9.62 8.18 10.07
N GLY A 184 8.95 7.07 10.37
CA GLY A 184 7.65 7.07 11.06
C GLY A 184 7.73 7.73 12.43
N ILE A 185 8.76 7.41 13.22
CA ILE A 185 9.03 7.98 14.53
C ILE A 185 9.24 9.50 14.41
N ILE A 186 10.14 9.94 13.53
CA ILE A 186 10.44 11.38 13.33
C ILE A 186 9.19 12.15 12.89
N ILE A 187 8.37 11.58 12.00
CA ILE A 187 7.12 12.21 11.57
C ILE A 187 6.11 12.27 12.73
N GLY A 188 6.04 11.20 13.54
CA GLY A 188 5.19 11.12 14.72
C GLY A 188 5.56 12.20 15.76
N GLU A 189 6.85 12.32 16.09
CA GLU A 189 7.38 13.33 17.01
C GLU A 189 7.06 14.74 16.53
N LYS A 190 7.37 15.10 15.27
CA LYS A 190 7.04 16.41 14.70
C LYS A 190 5.54 16.73 14.71
N ARG A 191 4.68 15.72 14.47
CA ARG A 191 3.23 15.90 14.57
C ARG A 191 2.78 16.10 16.01
N GLY A 192 3.36 15.34 16.94
CA GLY A 192 3.12 15.48 18.37
C GLY A 192 3.50 16.88 18.85
N GLU A 193 4.71 17.35 18.52
CA GLU A 193 5.21 18.69 18.86
C GLU A 193 4.28 19.79 18.33
N LYS A 194 3.95 19.79 17.05
CA LYS A 194 3.01 20.76 16.46
C LYS A 194 1.62 20.76 17.10
N ARG A 195 1.12 19.56 17.47
CA ARG A 195 -0.17 19.45 18.18
C ARG A 195 -0.06 20.01 19.59
N GLY A 196 1.03 19.71 20.29
CA GLY A 196 1.33 20.27 21.62
C GLY A 196 1.42 21.80 21.60
N GLU A 197 2.20 22.37 20.67
CA GLU A 197 2.31 23.83 20.49
C GLU A 197 0.94 24.49 20.20
N LYS A 198 0.14 23.87 19.32
CA LYS A 198 -1.18 24.40 18.98
C LYS A 198 -2.11 24.39 20.19
N ARG A 199 -2.14 23.30 20.96
CA ARG A 199 -2.95 23.18 22.18
C ARG A 199 -2.50 24.17 23.24
N ALA A 200 -1.19 24.27 23.52
CA ALA A 200 -0.67 25.24 24.46
C ALA A 200 -1.08 26.67 24.10
N ARG A 201 -1.02 27.03 22.81
CA ARG A 201 -1.45 28.35 22.34
C ARG A 201 -2.96 28.55 22.52
N GLU A 202 -3.78 27.54 22.26
CA GLU A 202 -5.23 27.60 22.47
C GLU A 202 -5.57 27.79 23.96
N MET A 203 -4.92 27.07 24.88
CA MET A 203 -5.09 27.20 26.31
C MET A 203 -4.71 28.61 26.82
N LEU A 204 -3.58 29.13 26.33
CA LEU A 204 -3.14 30.50 26.67
C LEU A 204 -4.10 31.56 26.15
N ASN A 205 -4.62 31.39 24.95
CA ASN A 205 -5.62 32.32 24.37
C ASN A 205 -6.92 32.30 25.20
N GLN A 206 -7.38 31.13 25.66
CA GLN A 206 -8.55 31.00 26.52
C GLN A 206 -8.32 31.71 27.88
N LEU A 207 -7.16 31.45 28.51
CA LEU A 207 -6.81 32.13 29.75
C LEU A 207 -6.78 33.65 29.58
N ASN A 208 -6.12 34.15 28.55
CA ASN A 208 -6.02 35.57 28.26
C ASN A 208 -7.41 36.20 28.01
N ALA A 209 -8.32 35.51 27.31
CA ALA A 209 -9.67 35.99 27.10
C ALA A 209 -10.44 36.12 28.43
N ILE A 210 -10.37 35.12 29.29
CA ILE A 210 -11.03 35.13 30.60
C ILE A 210 -10.47 36.28 31.47
N LEU A 211 -9.15 36.46 31.52
CA LEU A 211 -8.53 37.54 32.31
C LEU A 211 -8.92 38.92 31.80
N LEU A 212 -9.07 39.10 30.50
CA LEU A 212 -9.57 40.34 29.88
C LEU A 212 -11.04 40.59 30.21
N GLU A 213 -11.91 39.59 30.09
CA GLU A 213 -13.35 39.69 30.43
C GLU A 213 -13.56 40.04 31.90
N GLN A 214 -12.71 39.52 32.79
CA GLN A 214 -12.76 39.81 34.23
C GLN A 214 -12.02 41.09 34.63
N ASN A 215 -11.46 41.84 33.67
CA ASN A 215 -10.67 43.05 33.89
C ASN A 215 -9.43 42.85 34.81
N ARG A 216 -8.85 41.63 34.80
CA ARG A 216 -7.66 41.23 35.57
C ARG A 216 -6.37 41.54 34.82
N LEU A 217 -6.14 42.79 34.47
CA LEU A 217 -5.02 43.22 33.64
C LEU A 217 -3.64 43.00 34.29
N ASP A 218 -3.55 43.10 35.60
CA ASP A 218 -2.27 42.88 36.33
C ASP A 218 -1.90 41.39 36.35
N ASP A 219 -2.89 40.50 36.44
CA ASP A 219 -2.67 39.07 36.33
C ASP A 219 -2.26 38.70 34.89
N LEU A 220 -2.88 39.29 33.89
CA LEU A 220 -2.50 39.11 32.50
C LEU A 220 -1.04 39.54 32.25
N LYS A 221 -0.62 40.68 32.78
CA LYS A 221 0.78 41.13 32.70
C LYS A 221 1.73 40.16 33.39
N ARG A 222 1.35 39.63 34.55
CA ARG A 222 2.17 38.70 35.31
C ARG A 222 2.33 37.37 34.61
N THR A 223 1.29 36.83 33.93
CA THR A 223 1.38 35.58 33.18
C THR A 223 2.35 35.65 31.99
N LEU A 224 2.68 36.83 31.48
CA LEU A 224 3.66 37.00 30.38
C LEU A 224 5.11 36.78 30.83
N SER A 225 5.40 36.89 32.14
CA SER A 225 6.75 36.79 32.68
C SER A 225 6.91 35.69 33.76
N ASP A 226 5.82 35.15 34.30
CA ASP A 226 5.78 34.17 35.37
C ASP A 226 5.02 32.93 34.92
N THR A 227 5.73 31.93 34.36
CA THR A 227 5.16 30.68 33.86
C THR A 227 4.52 29.84 34.96
N ALA A 228 5.04 29.86 36.18
CA ALA A 228 4.46 29.13 37.30
C ALA A 228 3.10 29.71 37.69
N TYR A 229 2.99 31.05 37.69
CA TYR A 229 1.72 31.73 37.91
C TYR A 229 0.72 31.47 36.78
N GLN A 230 1.18 31.42 35.57
CA GLN A 230 0.37 31.07 34.39
C GLN A 230 -0.23 29.65 34.52
N GLU A 231 0.58 28.65 34.88
CA GLU A 231 0.14 27.27 35.13
C GLU A 231 -0.88 27.21 36.30
N GLN A 232 -0.66 27.96 37.34
CA GLN A 232 -1.58 28.03 38.48
C GLN A 232 -2.96 28.56 38.03
N LEU A 233 -3.00 29.60 37.22
CA LEU A 233 -4.26 30.13 36.68
C LEU A 233 -4.95 29.19 35.70
N LEU A 234 -4.20 28.48 34.87
CA LEU A 234 -4.78 27.46 34.00
C LEU A 234 -5.51 26.37 34.80
N ILE A 235 -4.93 25.94 35.92
CA ILE A 235 -5.55 25.00 36.86
C ILE A 235 -6.78 25.63 37.55
N GLU A 236 -6.67 26.85 38.05
CA GLU A 236 -7.75 27.58 38.73
C GLU A 236 -8.99 27.73 37.85
N TYR A 237 -8.79 28.05 36.55
CA TYR A 237 -9.87 28.18 35.56
C TYR A 237 -10.29 26.87 34.89
N GLY A 238 -9.69 25.74 35.29
CA GLY A 238 -10.02 24.42 34.75
C GLY A 238 -9.71 24.29 33.25
N ILE A 239 -8.75 25.06 32.76
CA ILE A 239 -8.29 24.99 31.36
C ILE A 239 -7.30 23.84 31.28
N HIS A 240 -7.81 22.65 30.94
CA HIS A 240 -7.02 21.42 30.78
C HIS A 240 -6.92 21.03 29.33
N GLU A 241 -5.97 20.17 28.99
CA GLU A 241 -5.95 19.51 27.68
C GLU A 241 -7.27 18.75 27.47
N ASN A 242 -8.08 19.21 26.53
CA ASN A 242 -9.30 18.50 26.15
C ASN A 242 -8.93 17.10 25.62
N GLN A 243 -9.36 16.06 26.32
CA GLN A 243 -9.19 14.66 25.91
C GLN A 243 -10.11 14.24 24.74
N GLU A 244 -10.77 15.17 24.07
CA GLU A 244 -11.79 14.85 23.04
C GLU A 244 -11.24 14.28 21.73
N CYS A 245 -9.93 14.11 21.55
CA CYS A 245 -9.39 13.54 20.30
C CYS A 245 -9.05 12.05 20.34
N CYS A 246 -9.31 11.31 21.43
CA CYS A 246 -9.05 9.86 21.46
C CYS A 246 -10.23 8.97 20.99
N ASN A 247 -11.38 9.54 20.63
CA ASN A 247 -12.58 8.76 20.27
C ASN A 247 -12.83 8.57 18.77
N ILE A 248 -11.95 9.04 17.88
CA ILE A 248 -12.15 8.87 16.41
C ILE A 248 -11.62 7.52 15.90
N GLU A 249 -10.86 6.78 16.69
CA GLU A 249 -10.34 5.46 16.24
C GLU A 249 -11.24 4.25 16.56
N LYS A 250 -12.43 4.45 17.14
CA LYS A 250 -13.34 3.34 17.49
C LYS A 250 -14.63 3.26 16.66
N GLN A 251 -14.74 3.97 15.55
CA GLN A 251 -15.87 3.83 14.62
C GLN A 251 -15.39 3.40 13.23
N ILE A 252 -14.80 2.22 13.12
CA ILE A 252 -14.83 1.43 11.90
C ILE A 252 -16.01 0.48 12.07
N PRO A 253 -17.13 0.62 11.35
CA PRO A 253 -18.21 -0.36 11.40
C PRO A 253 -17.69 -1.67 10.84
N GLU A 254 -17.79 -2.72 11.65
CA GLU A 254 -17.75 -4.12 11.17
C GLU A 254 -18.94 -4.32 10.23
N ASN A 255 -18.67 -4.39 8.92
CA ASN A 255 -19.55 -4.97 7.91
C ASN A 255 -18.73 -5.70 6.84
#